data_687b019f1178abb19e3e4360d8e99568
#
_entry.id   687b019f1178abb19e3e4360d8e99568
#
_cell.length_a   1.000
_cell.length_b   1.000
_cell.length_c   1.000
_cell.angle_alpha   90.00
_cell.angle_beta   90.00
_cell.angle_gamma   90.00
#
_symmetry.space_group_name_H-M   'P 1'
#
loop_
_entity.id
_entity.type
_entity.pdbx_description
1 polymer ?
#
loop_
_entity_poly.entity_id
_entity_poly.type
_entity_poly.pdbx_seq_one_letter_code
_entity_poly.pdbx_strand_id
1 'polypeptide(L)'
;ASMTVSAAPLTYNGTEQQPKINASVETGLENVSPDAVFTYSKDGVNYQSEIPGFTEAGTYLVYVKASMANFNDETKTVAVTVQKAAAPTVSAMSESYSYKETGERQVALPGFPENCGTIGSITAQIISDEGQILDSAAVDGMNLVLRLKGSSKNMVGKTAQVVVKVETKNYEDIQIPVIVTLTADSSDSNSNNNSGNNSGNNGSNNGNSNGSSSSDGDSSDYDDPNESSVKVTPDPSNKVTKDSQKGYRNVEQGVITGTANQTVNDGYSHWMKDAKGWWLRFSDGTWPMADRTGAYHWEHINGKWWAFNETGYAKTGWLRDEDYGGWFYMDLEHGMQT
;
A
#
# COMPACT_ATOMS: atom_id res chain seq x y z
N ALA A 1 56.51 -3.03 -17.06
CA ALA A 1 55.26 -2.24 -17.22
C ALA A 1 54.46 -2.29 -15.91
N SER A 2 53.80 -1.22 -15.59
CA SER A 2 52.84 -1.19 -14.46
C SER A 2 51.49 -0.75 -14.95
N MET A 3 50.41 -1.42 -14.47
CA MET A 3 49.04 -1.10 -14.83
C MET A 3 48.32 -0.37 -13.69
N THR A 4 47.53 0.65 -14.00
CA THR A 4 46.62 1.29 -13.08
C THR A 4 45.19 1.04 -13.55
N VAL A 5 44.28 0.79 -12.60
CA VAL A 5 42.85 0.51 -12.90
C VAL A 5 41.99 1.22 -11.89
N SER A 6 40.92 1.86 -12.35
CA SER A 6 39.90 2.46 -11.50
C SER A 6 38.50 2.33 -12.12
N ALA A 7 37.47 2.36 -11.29
CA ALA A 7 36.09 2.34 -11.73
C ALA A 7 35.31 3.45 -11.02
N ALA A 8 34.43 4.09 -11.75
CA ALA A 8 33.44 4.99 -11.15
C ALA A 8 32.25 4.19 -10.58
N PRO A 9 31.68 4.61 -9.44
CA PRO A 9 30.51 3.96 -8.91
C PRO A 9 29.30 4.19 -9.81
N LEU A 10 28.39 3.22 -9.82
CA LEU A 10 27.07 3.29 -10.43
C LEU A 10 26.01 3.44 -9.34
N THR A 11 24.82 3.83 -9.71
CA THR A 11 23.64 3.78 -8.83
C THR A 11 22.62 2.85 -9.47
N TYR A 12 22.00 1.98 -8.69
CA TYR A 12 20.99 1.07 -9.15
C TYR A 12 19.85 1.81 -9.88
N ASN A 13 19.43 1.29 -11.04
CA ASN A 13 18.37 1.88 -11.87
C ASN A 13 17.41 0.83 -12.45
N GLY A 14 17.46 -0.41 -11.97
CA GLY A 14 16.59 -1.50 -12.42
C GLY A 14 17.03 -2.20 -13.71
N THR A 15 18.10 -1.74 -14.37
CA THR A 15 18.61 -2.32 -15.60
C THR A 15 20.08 -2.71 -15.48
N GLU A 16 20.56 -3.57 -16.40
CA GLU A 16 21.98 -3.87 -16.49
C GLU A 16 22.77 -2.63 -16.90
N GLN A 17 23.81 -2.29 -16.15
CA GLN A 17 24.69 -1.15 -16.37
C GLN A 17 26.12 -1.60 -16.53
N GLN A 18 26.82 -1.10 -17.55
CA GLN A 18 28.25 -1.29 -17.71
C GLN A 18 29.00 -0.17 -16.97
N PRO A 19 29.92 -0.51 -16.05
CA PRO A 19 30.75 0.50 -15.37
C PRO A 19 31.77 1.14 -16.33
N LYS A 20 32.10 2.39 -16.06
CA LYS A 20 33.25 3.00 -16.72
C LYS A 20 34.51 2.56 -15.96
N ILE A 21 35.30 1.71 -16.59
CA ILE A 21 36.63 1.28 -16.08
C ILE A 21 37.69 2.06 -16.84
N ASN A 22 38.52 2.77 -16.11
CA ASN A 22 39.71 3.40 -16.67
C ASN A 22 40.92 2.50 -16.37
N ALA A 23 41.62 2.10 -17.40
CA ALA A 23 42.83 1.30 -17.29
C ALA A 23 43.96 1.96 -18.11
N SER A 24 45.16 1.98 -17.58
CA SER A 24 46.37 2.48 -18.28
C SER A 24 47.57 1.66 -17.91
N VAL A 25 48.52 1.61 -18.82
CA VAL A 25 49.80 0.93 -18.64
C VAL A 25 50.95 1.91 -18.84
N GLU A 26 51.92 1.88 -17.94
CA GLU A 26 53.14 2.61 -18.07
C GLU A 26 54.31 1.62 -18.26
N THR A 27 55.12 1.78 -19.31
CA THR A 27 56.19 0.85 -19.65
C THR A 27 57.47 1.15 -18.85
N GLY A 28 57.64 2.37 -18.38
CA GLY A 28 58.87 2.84 -17.77
C GLY A 28 60.03 3.01 -18.75
N LEU A 29 59.76 2.89 -20.06
CA LEU A 29 60.75 3.05 -21.11
C LEU A 29 60.50 4.37 -21.86
N GLU A 30 61.58 5.10 -22.13
CA GLU A 30 61.48 6.32 -22.94
C GLU A 30 61.15 5.97 -24.39
N ASN A 31 60.23 6.76 -24.98
CA ASN A 31 59.78 6.62 -26.39
C ASN A 31 59.00 5.33 -26.72
N VAL A 32 58.50 4.59 -25.74
CA VAL A 32 57.57 3.47 -25.94
C VAL A 32 56.18 3.91 -25.54
N SER A 33 55.36 4.16 -26.53
CA SER A 33 53.91 4.38 -26.30
C SER A 33 53.24 3.03 -26.04
N PRO A 34 52.57 2.83 -24.91
CA PRO A 34 51.90 1.57 -24.62
C PRO A 34 50.64 1.41 -25.50
N ASP A 35 50.72 0.47 -26.47
CA ASP A 35 49.60 0.04 -27.29
C ASP A 35 49.02 -1.22 -26.66
N ALA A 36 48.45 -1.07 -25.46
CA ALA A 36 47.92 -2.15 -24.67
C ALA A 36 46.45 -2.45 -25.04
N VAL A 37 46.16 -3.73 -25.22
CA VAL A 37 44.77 -4.24 -25.36
C VAL A 37 44.26 -4.67 -23.98
N PHE A 38 43.13 -4.14 -23.59
CA PHE A 38 42.47 -4.49 -22.31
C PHE A 38 41.36 -5.46 -22.53
N THR A 39 41.29 -6.49 -21.69
CA THR A 39 40.18 -7.44 -21.61
C THR A 39 39.70 -7.58 -20.18
N TYR A 40 38.43 -7.96 -19.99
CA TYR A 40 37.76 -7.93 -18.72
C TYR A 40 37.13 -9.27 -18.38
N SER A 41 37.08 -9.60 -17.10
CA SER A 41 36.47 -10.85 -16.64
C SER A 41 35.80 -10.68 -15.28
N LYS A 42 34.69 -11.40 -15.05
CA LYS A 42 34.02 -11.51 -13.73
C LYS A 42 34.67 -12.60 -12.85
N ASP A 43 35.33 -13.60 -13.46
CA ASP A 43 35.82 -14.80 -12.77
C ASP A 43 37.37 -14.92 -12.78
N GLY A 44 38.07 -14.01 -13.48
CA GLY A 44 39.49 -14.04 -13.64
C GLY A 44 40.02 -15.10 -14.60
N VAL A 45 39.13 -15.82 -15.28
CA VAL A 45 39.47 -16.92 -16.22
C VAL A 45 39.00 -16.59 -17.62
N ASN A 46 37.75 -16.22 -17.79
CA ASN A 46 37.11 -15.95 -19.06
C ASN A 46 37.17 -14.44 -19.35
N TYR A 47 38.13 -14.04 -20.20
CA TYR A 47 38.36 -12.62 -20.55
C TYR A 47 37.68 -12.28 -21.87
N GLN A 48 37.01 -11.13 -21.93
CA GLN A 48 36.35 -10.57 -23.11
C GLN A 48 36.68 -9.09 -23.30
N SER A 49 36.49 -8.59 -24.52
CA SER A 49 36.78 -7.18 -24.84
C SER A 49 35.80 -6.21 -24.24
N GLU A 50 34.57 -6.69 -23.96
CA GLU A 50 33.52 -5.88 -23.38
C GLU A 50 33.60 -5.87 -21.85
N ILE A 51 33.32 -4.70 -21.26
CA ILE A 51 33.22 -4.54 -19.81
C ILE A 51 31.96 -5.23 -19.34
N PRO A 52 32.03 -6.12 -18.33
CA PRO A 52 30.82 -6.81 -17.85
C PRO A 52 29.82 -5.87 -17.18
N GLY A 53 28.53 -6.07 -17.45
CA GLY A 53 27.44 -5.32 -16.84
C GLY A 53 27.00 -5.92 -15.49
N PHE A 54 26.37 -5.07 -14.66
CA PHE A 54 25.78 -5.41 -13.35
C PHE A 54 24.41 -4.78 -13.21
N THR A 55 23.49 -5.53 -12.64
CA THR A 55 22.09 -5.08 -12.47
C THR A 55 21.80 -4.68 -11.03
N GLU A 56 22.22 -5.49 -10.06
CA GLU A 56 21.85 -5.28 -8.67
C GLU A 56 22.86 -4.44 -7.89
N ALA A 57 22.41 -3.78 -6.84
CA ALA A 57 23.30 -3.08 -5.93
C ALA A 57 24.25 -4.04 -5.23
N GLY A 58 25.50 -3.62 -5.08
CA GLY A 58 26.55 -4.42 -4.49
C GLY A 58 27.93 -4.01 -4.96
N THR A 59 28.95 -4.70 -4.46
CA THR A 59 30.33 -4.52 -4.89
C THR A 59 30.81 -5.79 -5.61
N TYR A 60 31.29 -5.60 -6.81
CA TYR A 60 31.72 -6.66 -7.71
C TYR A 60 33.20 -6.49 -8.02
N LEU A 61 33.93 -7.60 -8.15
CA LEU A 61 35.32 -7.58 -8.63
C LEU A 61 35.33 -7.80 -10.14
N VAL A 62 36.03 -6.94 -10.84
CA VAL A 62 36.34 -7.10 -12.26
C VAL A 62 37.83 -7.29 -12.40
N TYR A 63 38.24 -8.35 -13.07
CA TYR A 63 39.60 -8.62 -13.45
C TYR A 63 39.87 -7.92 -14.78
N VAL A 64 40.91 -7.11 -14.82
CA VAL A 64 41.33 -6.40 -16.02
C VAL A 64 42.68 -6.94 -16.41
N LYS A 65 42.80 -7.46 -17.62
CA LYS A 65 44.08 -7.94 -18.18
C LYS A 65 44.53 -7.00 -19.28
N ALA A 66 45.75 -6.54 -19.17
CA ALA A 66 46.44 -5.79 -20.21
C ALA A 66 47.44 -6.69 -20.94
N SER A 67 47.32 -6.74 -22.26
CA SER A 67 48.24 -7.46 -23.14
C SER A 67 48.87 -6.48 -24.10
N MET A 68 50.20 -6.56 -24.25
CA MET A 68 50.98 -5.67 -25.10
C MET A 68 52.12 -6.43 -25.73
N ALA A 69 52.42 -6.17 -27.01
CA ALA A 69 53.51 -6.83 -27.75
C ALA A 69 54.84 -6.65 -27.04
N ASN A 70 55.61 -7.73 -26.90
CA ASN A 70 56.92 -7.80 -26.25
C ASN A 70 56.91 -7.57 -24.72
N PHE A 71 55.77 -7.60 -24.08
CA PHE A 71 55.62 -7.55 -22.61
C PHE A 71 54.79 -8.73 -22.14
N ASN A 72 55.02 -9.16 -20.91
CA ASN A 72 54.12 -10.12 -20.26
C ASN A 72 52.78 -9.46 -19.94
N ASP A 73 51.71 -10.24 -20.08
CA ASP A 73 50.39 -9.83 -19.66
C ASP A 73 50.37 -9.43 -18.17
N GLU A 74 49.67 -8.36 -17.84
CA GLU A 74 49.45 -7.94 -16.47
C GLU A 74 47.98 -7.99 -16.16
N THR A 75 47.63 -8.49 -14.98
CA THR A 75 46.24 -8.57 -14.52
C THR A 75 46.08 -7.85 -13.18
N LYS A 76 45.09 -6.98 -13.10
CA LYS A 76 44.67 -6.32 -11.86
C LYS A 76 43.18 -6.47 -11.65
N THR A 77 42.74 -6.36 -10.41
CA THR A 77 41.35 -6.30 -10.03
C THR A 77 40.93 -4.87 -9.72
N VAL A 78 39.69 -4.55 -10.04
CA VAL A 78 39.03 -3.32 -9.64
C VAL A 78 37.66 -3.63 -9.02
N ALA A 79 37.37 -2.96 -7.93
CA ALA A 79 36.04 -3.03 -7.32
C ALA A 79 35.06 -2.09 -8.07
N VAL A 80 33.98 -2.65 -8.56
CA VAL A 80 32.86 -1.91 -9.15
C VAL A 80 31.77 -1.90 -8.14
N THR A 81 31.33 -0.72 -7.71
CA THR A 81 30.24 -0.56 -6.76
C THR A 81 29.01 -0.05 -7.49
N VAL A 82 27.91 -0.80 -7.40
CA VAL A 82 26.56 -0.33 -7.72
C VAL A 82 25.93 0.05 -6.40
N GLN A 83 25.75 1.34 -6.17
CA GLN A 83 25.14 1.88 -4.97
C GLN A 83 23.64 1.62 -4.97
N LYS A 84 23.04 1.50 -3.79
CA LYS A 84 21.58 1.46 -3.65
C LYS A 84 20.96 2.75 -4.21
N ALA A 85 19.79 2.62 -4.82
CA ALA A 85 18.98 3.77 -5.19
C ALA A 85 18.23 4.32 -3.96
N ALA A 86 17.75 5.53 -4.07
CA ALA A 86 16.86 6.09 -3.05
C ALA A 86 15.64 5.19 -2.84
N ALA A 87 15.20 5.06 -1.58
CA ALA A 87 14.02 4.28 -1.26
C ALA A 87 12.78 4.82 -1.99
N PRO A 88 11.95 3.95 -2.58
CA PRO A 88 10.67 4.38 -3.12
C PRO A 88 9.78 4.91 -1.98
N THR A 89 8.99 5.93 -2.28
CA THR A 89 8.00 6.45 -1.34
C THR A 89 6.87 5.42 -1.19
N VAL A 90 6.51 5.10 0.04
CA VAL A 90 5.38 4.23 0.37
C VAL A 90 4.36 5.06 1.14
N SER A 91 3.09 4.93 0.75
CA SER A 91 2.00 5.62 1.44
C SER A 91 1.87 5.16 2.89
N ALA A 92 1.50 6.08 3.76
CA ALA A 92 1.23 5.76 5.16
C ALA A 92 0.04 4.80 5.26
N MET A 93 0.14 3.83 6.15
CA MET A 93 -0.96 2.96 6.55
C MET A 93 -1.73 3.63 7.68
N SER A 94 -3.05 3.44 7.71
CA SER A 94 -3.91 3.98 8.77
C SER A 94 -4.75 2.87 9.38
N GLU A 95 -4.66 2.74 10.70
CA GLU A 95 -5.41 1.78 11.49
C GLU A 95 -6.23 2.52 12.55
N SER A 96 -7.39 1.98 12.89
CA SER A 96 -8.28 2.59 13.88
C SER A 96 -8.81 1.52 14.82
N TYR A 97 -8.73 1.79 16.12
CA TYR A 97 -9.18 0.88 17.17
C TYR A 97 -9.97 1.62 18.23
N SER A 98 -10.99 0.97 18.77
CA SER A 98 -11.70 1.52 19.93
C SER A 98 -10.73 1.70 21.11
N TYR A 99 -10.93 2.76 21.88
CA TYR A 99 -10.10 3.01 23.05
C TYR A 99 -10.15 1.88 24.10
N LYS A 100 -11.16 1.02 24.06
CA LYS A 100 -11.30 -0.14 24.95
C LYS A 100 -10.56 -1.39 24.42
N GLU A 101 -10.17 -1.41 23.17
CA GLU A 101 -9.53 -2.58 22.59
C GLU A 101 -8.17 -2.85 23.21
N THR A 102 -7.90 -4.14 23.41
CA THR A 102 -6.65 -4.65 23.98
C THR A 102 -6.18 -5.89 23.21
N GLY A 103 -4.92 -6.26 23.43
CA GLY A 103 -4.33 -7.47 22.83
C GLY A 103 -3.73 -7.23 21.45
N GLU A 104 -3.45 -8.30 20.73
CA GLU A 104 -2.71 -8.24 19.49
C GLU A 104 -3.64 -8.01 18.28
N ARG A 105 -3.15 -7.20 17.35
CA ARG A 105 -3.75 -6.97 16.03
C ARG A 105 -2.69 -7.17 14.98
N GLN A 106 -3.02 -7.93 13.95
CA GLN A 106 -2.16 -8.15 12.81
C GLN A 106 -2.64 -7.30 11.65
N VAL A 107 -1.71 -6.54 11.08
CA VAL A 107 -1.94 -5.64 9.94
C VAL A 107 -1.02 -6.09 8.82
N ALA A 108 -1.58 -6.50 7.69
CA ALA A 108 -0.77 -6.91 6.54
C ALA A 108 0.02 -5.73 5.99
N LEU A 109 1.33 -5.92 5.80
CA LEU A 109 2.18 -4.94 5.15
C LEU A 109 1.87 -4.88 3.64
N PRO A 110 2.06 -3.73 2.99
CA PRO A 110 1.89 -3.62 1.54
C PRO A 110 2.94 -4.47 0.83
N GLY A 111 2.64 -4.89 -0.40
CA GLY A 111 3.63 -5.52 -1.25
C GLY A 111 4.79 -4.58 -1.56
N PHE A 112 6.00 -5.15 -1.64
CA PHE A 112 7.19 -4.39 -2.00
C PHE A 112 7.39 -4.41 -3.52
N PRO A 113 8.08 -3.39 -4.09
CA PRO A 113 8.42 -3.38 -5.51
C PRO A 113 9.18 -4.65 -5.92
N GLU A 114 8.83 -5.25 -7.05
CA GLU A 114 9.46 -6.48 -7.55
C GLU A 114 10.98 -6.34 -7.75
N ASN A 115 11.44 -5.15 -8.06
CA ASN A 115 12.85 -4.84 -8.32
C ASN A 115 13.65 -4.42 -7.07
N CYS A 116 13.10 -4.55 -5.86
CA CYS A 116 13.86 -4.23 -4.65
C CYS A 116 14.96 -5.26 -4.33
N GLY A 117 14.99 -6.37 -5.08
CA GLY A 117 15.91 -7.47 -4.85
C GLY A 117 15.56 -8.27 -3.60
N THR A 118 16.56 -8.87 -2.97
CA THR A 118 16.36 -9.64 -1.74
C THR A 118 15.92 -8.70 -0.62
N ILE A 119 14.85 -9.09 0.09
CA ILE A 119 14.41 -8.45 1.32
C ILE A 119 15.28 -8.97 2.46
N GLY A 120 15.83 -8.06 3.21
CA GLY A 120 16.58 -8.34 4.43
C GLY A 120 15.67 -8.36 5.66
N SER A 121 16.06 -7.62 6.71
CA SER A 121 15.25 -7.51 7.92
C SER A 121 14.06 -6.58 7.72
N ILE A 122 12.95 -6.91 8.37
CA ILE A 122 11.79 -6.04 8.51
C ILE A 122 11.60 -5.79 9.99
N THR A 123 11.58 -4.52 10.41
CA THR A 123 11.47 -4.13 11.82
C THR A 123 10.41 -3.07 11.99
N ALA A 124 9.79 -3.00 13.17
CA ALA A 124 8.84 -1.95 13.52
C ALA A 124 9.32 -1.17 14.73
N GLN A 125 9.06 0.12 14.74
CA GLN A 125 9.38 1.02 15.85
C GLN A 125 8.24 1.98 16.10
N ILE A 126 7.83 2.13 17.36
CA ILE A 126 6.91 3.17 17.79
C ILE A 126 7.71 4.48 17.88
N ILE A 127 7.29 5.47 17.07
CA ILE A 127 7.94 6.79 17.00
C ILE A 127 7.28 7.75 18.00
N SER A 128 5.96 7.69 18.11
CA SER A 128 5.19 8.46 19.09
C SER A 128 3.92 7.70 19.47
N ASP A 129 3.41 7.92 20.66
CA ASP A 129 2.17 7.33 21.16
C ASP A 129 1.47 8.29 22.13
N GLU A 130 0.86 9.33 21.58
CA GLU A 130 0.15 10.35 22.36
C GLU A 130 -1.11 9.81 23.05
N GLY A 131 -1.74 8.81 22.44
CA GLY A 131 -2.94 8.16 22.96
C GLY A 131 -2.65 7.06 23.96
N GLN A 132 -1.38 6.74 24.23
CA GLN A 132 -0.97 5.57 25.02
C GLN A 132 -1.67 4.29 24.57
N ILE A 133 -1.65 4.05 23.26
CA ILE A 133 -2.43 3.02 22.58
C ILE A 133 -1.71 1.67 22.59
N LEU A 134 -0.37 1.72 22.44
CA LEU A 134 0.43 0.54 22.12
C LEU A 134 1.33 0.14 23.28
N ASP A 135 1.37 -1.15 23.59
CA ASP A 135 2.44 -1.75 24.40
C ASP A 135 3.68 -2.05 23.55
N SER A 136 3.46 -2.54 22.32
CA SER A 136 4.54 -2.88 21.42
C SER A 136 4.08 -2.88 19.95
N ALA A 137 5.05 -2.73 19.06
CA ALA A 137 4.93 -2.97 17.64
C ALA A 137 6.08 -3.87 17.19
N ALA A 138 5.76 -4.95 16.49
CA ALA A 138 6.72 -5.92 15.98
C ALA A 138 6.31 -6.37 14.59
N VAL A 139 7.19 -7.07 13.87
CA VAL A 139 6.87 -7.67 12.57
C VAL A 139 6.99 -9.18 12.67
N ASP A 140 6.00 -9.88 12.15
CA ASP A 140 5.99 -11.32 11.98
C ASP A 140 5.68 -11.65 10.51
N GLY A 141 6.69 -12.11 9.79
CA GLY A 141 6.61 -12.32 8.33
C GLY A 141 6.28 -11.02 7.60
N MET A 142 5.13 -10.98 6.93
CA MET A 142 4.60 -9.81 6.23
C MET A 142 3.48 -9.10 7.00
N ASN A 143 3.39 -9.31 8.31
CA ASN A 143 2.41 -8.66 9.16
C ASN A 143 3.09 -7.77 10.20
N LEU A 144 2.58 -6.55 10.33
CA LEU A 144 2.84 -5.72 11.49
C LEU A 144 1.93 -6.21 12.63
N VAL A 145 2.52 -6.56 13.75
CA VAL A 145 1.83 -6.99 14.98
C VAL A 145 1.83 -5.83 15.95
N LEU A 146 0.66 -5.24 16.17
CA LEU A 146 0.43 -4.18 17.13
C LEU A 146 -0.17 -4.77 18.40
N ARG A 147 0.40 -4.50 19.56
CA ARG A 147 -0.18 -4.88 20.85
C ARG A 147 -0.84 -3.69 21.50
N LEU A 148 -2.18 -3.74 21.52
CA LEU A 148 -3.00 -2.69 22.11
C LEU A 148 -3.10 -2.89 23.63
N LYS A 149 -2.95 -1.82 24.38
CA LYS A 149 -3.07 -1.88 25.87
C LYS A 149 -4.40 -1.37 26.42
N GLY A 150 -5.23 -0.81 25.54
CA GLY A 150 -6.42 -0.09 25.93
C GLY A 150 -6.08 1.31 26.44
N SER A 151 -7.05 2.19 26.43
CA SER A 151 -6.88 3.59 26.81
C SER A 151 -8.15 4.11 27.47
N SER A 152 -8.22 5.38 27.73
CA SER A 152 -9.39 6.03 28.31
C SER A 152 -10.15 6.85 27.26
N LYS A 153 -11.44 7.04 27.48
CA LYS A 153 -12.34 7.74 26.54
C LYS A 153 -11.87 9.14 26.14
N ASN A 154 -11.17 9.83 27.04
CA ASN A 154 -10.61 11.16 26.75
C ASN A 154 -9.42 11.14 25.77
N MET A 155 -8.92 9.95 25.40
CA MET A 155 -7.88 9.76 24.40
C MET A 155 -8.42 9.51 22.99
N VAL A 156 -9.74 9.45 22.81
CA VAL A 156 -10.36 9.35 21.49
C VAL A 156 -9.88 10.49 20.58
N GLY A 157 -9.49 10.14 19.36
CA GLY A 157 -8.88 11.05 18.39
C GLY A 157 -7.37 11.23 18.53
N LYS A 158 -6.75 10.68 19.57
CA LYS A 158 -5.28 10.62 19.69
C LYS A 158 -4.70 9.51 18.85
N THR A 159 -3.43 9.66 18.50
CA THR A 159 -2.72 8.76 17.59
C THR A 159 -1.46 8.18 18.20
N ALA A 160 -1.06 7.03 17.68
CA ALA A 160 0.30 6.50 17.75
C ALA A 160 0.88 6.43 16.35
N GLN A 161 2.17 6.67 16.22
CA GLN A 161 2.92 6.54 14.97
C GLN A 161 3.92 5.42 15.10
N VAL A 162 3.84 4.48 14.18
CA VAL A 162 4.78 3.37 14.01
C VAL A 162 5.45 3.52 12.67
N VAL A 163 6.74 3.23 12.59
CA VAL A 163 7.46 3.10 11.31
C VAL A 163 7.91 1.67 11.17
N VAL A 164 7.54 1.06 10.05
CA VAL A 164 8.08 -0.21 9.62
C VAL A 164 9.23 0.06 8.66
N LYS A 165 10.41 -0.43 9.01
CA LYS A 165 11.63 -0.32 8.21
C LYS A 165 11.89 -1.64 7.53
N VAL A 166 12.10 -1.60 6.21
CA VAL A 166 12.37 -2.76 5.36
C VAL A 166 13.73 -2.60 4.71
N GLU A 167 14.66 -3.49 5.04
CA GLU A 167 15.95 -3.55 4.36
C GLU A 167 15.80 -4.24 3.01
N THR A 168 16.32 -3.62 1.96
CA THR A 168 16.30 -4.18 0.61
C THR A 168 17.70 -4.19 0.00
N LYS A 169 17.93 -5.04 -0.99
CA LYS A 169 19.22 -5.13 -1.66
C LYS A 169 19.49 -3.91 -2.54
N ASN A 170 18.48 -3.44 -3.28
CA ASN A 170 18.65 -2.50 -4.36
C ASN A 170 18.31 -1.06 -4.02
N TYR A 171 17.54 -0.84 -2.96
CA TYR A 171 17.16 0.48 -2.47
C TYR A 171 17.69 0.71 -1.06
N GLU A 172 17.86 1.97 -0.69
CA GLU A 172 17.97 2.35 0.71
C GLU A 172 16.73 1.85 1.48
N ASP A 173 16.83 1.80 2.82
CA ASP A 173 15.77 1.21 3.64
C ASP A 173 14.43 1.88 3.40
N ILE A 174 13.45 1.07 3.00
CA ILE A 174 12.07 1.54 2.79
C ILE A 174 11.43 1.77 4.15
N GLN A 175 10.81 2.92 4.33
CA GLN A 175 10.07 3.26 5.54
C GLN A 175 8.58 3.32 5.23
N ILE A 176 7.79 2.57 6.00
CA ILE A 176 6.33 2.52 5.89
C ILE A 176 5.77 3.17 7.17
N PRO A 177 5.26 4.40 7.08
CA PRO A 177 4.59 5.03 8.21
C PRO A 177 3.26 4.33 8.48
N VAL A 178 2.94 4.09 9.75
CA VAL A 178 1.67 3.54 10.18
C VAL A 178 1.09 4.44 11.26
N ILE A 179 -0.10 4.95 11.02
CA ILE A 179 -0.82 5.82 11.96
C ILE A 179 -1.93 4.99 12.59
N VAL A 180 -1.91 4.88 13.90
CA VAL A 180 -2.94 4.19 14.69
C VAL A 180 -3.76 5.24 15.43
N THR A 181 -5.07 5.27 15.19
CA THR A 181 -5.98 6.27 15.77
C THR A 181 -6.96 5.61 16.73
N LEU A 182 -7.14 6.21 17.91
CA LEU A 182 -8.18 5.80 18.86
C LEU A 182 -9.55 6.33 18.44
N THR A 183 -10.52 5.44 18.39
CA THR A 183 -11.92 5.75 18.13
C THR A 183 -12.77 5.57 19.39
N ALA A 184 -13.99 6.13 19.36
CA ALA A 184 -14.99 5.87 20.37
C ALA A 184 -15.42 4.40 20.32
N ASP A 185 -15.84 3.87 21.47
CA ASP A 185 -16.43 2.53 21.52
C ASP A 185 -17.91 2.60 21.18
N SER A 186 -18.41 1.59 20.46
CA SER A 186 -19.80 1.51 20.05
C SER A 186 -20.80 1.55 21.22
N SER A 187 -20.39 1.04 22.37
CA SER A 187 -21.21 1.06 23.59
C SER A 187 -21.36 2.47 24.19
N ASP A 188 -20.54 3.43 23.80
CA ASP A 188 -20.60 4.80 24.29
C ASP A 188 -21.79 5.59 23.72
N SER A 189 -22.37 5.15 22.64
CA SER A 189 -23.52 5.79 21.98
C SER A 189 -24.85 5.51 22.69
N ASN A 190 -24.87 4.59 23.65
CA ASN A 190 -26.10 4.10 24.28
C ASN A 190 -26.41 4.77 25.65
N SER A 191 -25.74 5.85 26.00
CA SER A 191 -25.89 6.50 27.33
C SER A 191 -26.64 7.83 27.32
N ASN A 192 -27.65 8.02 26.45
CA ASN A 192 -28.52 9.19 26.59
C ASN A 192 -29.94 8.90 26.08
N ASN A 193 -30.67 8.07 26.81
CA ASN A 193 -32.14 8.21 26.88
C ASN A 193 -32.67 7.46 28.12
N ASN A 194 -32.38 7.97 29.30
CA ASN A 194 -33.24 7.79 30.44
C ASN A 194 -33.06 8.91 31.44
N SER A 195 -33.75 10.02 31.21
CA SER A 195 -34.10 10.96 32.26
C SER A 195 -35.58 11.08 32.26
N GLY A 196 -36.14 10.54 33.28
CA GLY A 196 -37.53 10.41 33.50
C GLY A 196 -38.30 11.73 33.51
N ASN A 197 -39.52 11.64 33.15
CA ASN A 197 -40.52 12.42 33.86
C ASN A 197 -41.76 11.53 34.09
N ASN A 198 -41.88 11.14 35.31
CA ASN A 198 -43.10 10.58 35.89
C ASN A 198 -44.02 11.73 36.24
N SER A 199 -45.18 11.80 35.60
CA SER A 199 -46.39 12.40 36.21
C SER A 199 -47.61 11.87 35.54
N GLY A 200 -48.40 11.22 36.33
CA GLY A 200 -49.59 10.49 35.95
C GLY A 200 -50.72 11.35 35.41
N ASN A 201 -51.62 10.76 34.74
CA ASN A 201 -53.00 10.68 35.19
C ASN A 201 -53.82 9.73 34.32
N ASN A 202 -54.60 8.99 34.99
CA ASN A 202 -55.76 8.18 34.80
C ASN A 202 -56.70 8.61 33.64
N GLY A 203 -57.31 7.62 32.93
CA GLY A 203 -58.46 7.84 32.08
C GLY A 203 -58.79 6.68 31.17
N SER A 204 -59.65 5.79 31.65
CA SER A 204 -60.36 4.77 30.87
C SER A 204 -61.03 5.31 29.60
N ASN A 205 -61.07 4.58 28.50
CA ASN A 205 -62.28 3.95 27.94
C ASN A 205 -62.02 3.22 26.60
N ASN A 206 -62.36 2.01 26.61
CA ASN A 206 -63.17 1.18 25.73
C ASN A 206 -63.54 1.71 24.34
N GLY A 207 -63.32 0.86 23.30
CA GLY A 207 -63.81 1.10 21.95
C GLY A 207 -63.32 0.05 20.94
N ASN A 208 -64.04 -1.05 20.90
CA ASN A 208 -64.05 -2.11 19.90
C ASN A 208 -64.31 -1.58 18.49
N SER A 209 -63.56 -1.99 17.45
CA SER A 209 -64.19 -2.38 16.14
C SER A 209 -63.13 -2.86 15.15
N ASN A 210 -63.17 -4.06 14.89
CA ASN A 210 -63.06 -4.89 13.69
C ASN A 210 -62.92 -4.17 12.33
N GLY A 211 -61.94 -4.62 11.51
CA GLY A 211 -61.80 -4.21 10.12
C GLY A 211 -60.61 -4.90 9.43
N SER A 212 -60.94 -5.92 8.70
CA SER A 212 -60.11 -6.80 7.89
C SER A 212 -59.14 -6.15 6.91
N SER A 213 -58.07 -6.89 6.72
CA SER A 213 -57.32 -7.21 5.47
C SER A 213 -56.66 -6.09 4.68
N SER A 214 -55.38 -6.13 4.64
CA SER A 214 -54.68 -6.69 3.48
C SER A 214 -53.20 -6.77 3.79
N SER A 215 -52.67 -7.92 3.47
CA SER A 215 -51.30 -8.28 3.43
C SER A 215 -50.54 -7.43 2.42
N ASP A 216 -49.59 -6.67 2.90
CA ASP A 216 -48.40 -6.41 2.17
C ASP A 216 -47.23 -6.60 3.14
N GLY A 217 -46.51 -7.70 2.90
CA GLY A 217 -45.33 -8.06 3.65
C GLY A 217 -44.21 -7.12 3.28
N ASP A 218 -44.07 -6.10 4.08
CA ASP A 218 -42.81 -5.42 4.21
C ASP A 218 -42.03 -6.15 5.32
N SER A 219 -41.25 -7.14 4.92
CA SER A 219 -40.25 -7.69 5.80
C SER A 219 -39.15 -6.64 5.89
N SER A 220 -39.30 -5.74 6.85
CA SER A 220 -38.15 -5.03 7.40
C SER A 220 -37.26 -6.09 8.03
N ASP A 221 -36.33 -6.57 7.23
CA ASP A 221 -35.19 -7.39 7.68
C ASP A 221 -34.34 -6.48 8.58
N TYR A 222 -34.71 -6.43 9.85
CA TYR A 222 -33.84 -5.94 10.91
C TYR A 222 -32.75 -7.00 11.07
N ASP A 223 -31.69 -6.88 10.30
CA ASP A 223 -30.50 -7.69 10.48
C ASP A 223 -29.91 -7.41 11.86
N ASP A 224 -29.70 -8.47 12.61
CA ASP A 224 -29.05 -8.48 13.92
C ASP A 224 -27.66 -7.81 13.78
N PRO A 225 -27.32 -6.78 14.57
CA PRO A 225 -26.01 -6.14 14.54
C PRO A 225 -24.85 -7.09 14.85
N ASN A 226 -25.12 -8.33 15.19
CA ASN A 226 -24.14 -9.37 15.43
C ASN A 226 -24.01 -10.38 14.26
N GLU A 227 -24.84 -10.29 13.22
CA GLU A 227 -24.60 -11.06 12.01
C GLU A 227 -23.47 -10.44 11.22
N SER A 228 -22.41 -11.23 11.07
CA SER A 228 -21.21 -10.82 10.39
C SER A 228 -21.52 -10.18 9.03
N SER A 229 -20.90 -9.10 8.80
CA SER A 229 -20.79 -8.22 7.66
C SER A 229 -20.79 -8.81 6.23
N VAL A 230 -21.24 -10.04 6.05
CA VAL A 230 -21.15 -10.77 4.77
C VAL A 230 -22.17 -10.25 3.74
N LYS A 231 -23.15 -9.43 4.15
CA LYS A 231 -24.28 -9.07 3.28
C LYS A 231 -24.13 -7.79 2.47
N VAL A 232 -23.03 -7.04 2.62
CA VAL A 232 -22.81 -5.82 1.84
C VAL A 232 -21.60 -5.97 0.94
N THR A 233 -21.67 -6.94 0.07
CA THR A 233 -20.81 -6.99 -1.10
C THR A 233 -21.54 -6.34 -2.27
N PRO A 234 -20.83 -5.66 -3.17
CA PRO A 234 -21.42 -5.16 -4.40
C PRO A 234 -22.15 -6.28 -5.15
N ASP A 235 -23.42 -6.03 -5.50
CA ASP A 235 -24.24 -6.99 -6.24
C ASP A 235 -24.12 -6.71 -7.74
N PRO A 236 -23.73 -7.67 -8.56
CA PRO A 236 -23.59 -7.49 -10.00
C PRO A 236 -24.86 -6.96 -10.70
N SER A 237 -26.07 -7.17 -10.11
CA SER A 237 -27.30 -6.63 -10.66
C SER A 237 -27.39 -5.11 -10.62
N ASN A 238 -26.65 -4.46 -9.72
CA ASN A 238 -26.60 -3.01 -9.56
C ASN A 238 -25.38 -2.37 -10.25
N LYS A 239 -24.81 -3.09 -11.20
CA LYS A 239 -23.64 -2.66 -11.97
C LYS A 239 -23.88 -1.33 -12.69
N VAL A 240 -22.95 -0.39 -12.52
CA VAL A 240 -22.90 0.83 -13.32
C VAL A 240 -21.90 0.62 -14.44
N THR A 241 -22.36 0.69 -15.68
CA THR A 241 -21.51 0.52 -16.85
C THR A 241 -20.79 1.82 -17.23
N LYS A 242 -19.70 1.72 -18.00
CA LYS A 242 -18.92 2.87 -18.50
C LYS A 242 -19.78 3.96 -19.16
N ASP A 243 -20.84 3.56 -19.83
CA ASP A 243 -21.72 4.49 -20.56
C ASP A 243 -22.69 5.26 -19.67
N SER A 244 -22.89 4.83 -18.44
CA SER A 244 -23.74 5.51 -17.45
C SER A 244 -23.03 6.65 -16.71
N GLN A 245 -21.74 6.85 -16.97
CA GLN A 245 -20.88 7.80 -16.26
C GLN A 245 -20.85 9.20 -16.85
N LYS A 246 -21.92 9.66 -17.41
CA LYS A 246 -21.96 11.04 -17.94
C LYS A 246 -22.26 12.03 -16.83
N GLY A 247 -21.35 12.18 -15.87
CA GLY A 247 -21.48 13.25 -14.90
C GLY A 247 -20.74 13.00 -13.60
N TYR A 248 -20.42 14.09 -12.97
CA TYR A 248 -19.92 14.16 -11.61
C TYR A 248 -20.97 13.61 -10.66
N ARG A 249 -20.62 12.57 -9.91
CA ARG A 249 -21.46 12.13 -8.80
C ARG A 249 -20.95 12.79 -7.53
N ASN A 250 -21.81 13.57 -6.88
CA ASN A 250 -21.48 14.13 -5.59
C ASN A 250 -21.47 13.01 -4.56
N VAL A 251 -20.31 12.75 -4.00
CA VAL A 251 -20.13 11.89 -2.84
C VAL A 251 -19.96 12.82 -1.66
N GLU A 252 -20.97 12.97 -0.84
CA GLU A 252 -20.82 13.68 0.40
C GLU A 252 -20.18 12.80 1.46
N GLN A 253 -19.49 13.43 2.37
CA GLN A 253 -18.59 12.81 3.31
C GLN A 253 -19.30 11.84 4.25
N GLY A 254 -19.00 10.60 4.13
CA GLY A 254 -19.32 9.62 5.13
C GLY A 254 -18.57 8.35 4.80
N VAL A 255 -17.46 8.11 5.49
CA VAL A 255 -16.87 6.78 5.51
C VAL A 255 -17.68 5.97 6.50
N ILE A 256 -18.58 5.15 6.02
CA ILE A 256 -19.24 4.17 6.85
C ILE A 256 -18.30 2.97 6.93
N THR A 257 -17.53 2.94 8.00
CA THR A 257 -16.81 1.74 8.40
C THR A 257 -17.71 0.94 9.29
N GLY A 258 -18.03 -0.25 8.90
CA GLY A 258 -18.76 -1.11 9.78
C GLY A 258 -19.73 -2.00 9.09
N THR A 259 -20.22 -2.90 9.86
CA THR A 259 -21.19 -3.89 9.56
C THR A 259 -22.27 -3.36 8.64
N ALA A 260 -22.51 -4.09 7.68
CA ALA A 260 -23.34 -4.08 6.54
C ALA A 260 -24.73 -3.45 6.61
N ASN A 261 -25.24 -3.15 7.74
CA ASN A 261 -26.65 -2.93 7.94
C ASN A 261 -27.09 -1.50 8.13
N GLN A 262 -26.21 -0.58 7.88
CA GLN A 262 -26.70 0.77 7.70
C GLN A 262 -27.23 0.89 6.27
N THR A 263 -28.51 0.62 6.12
CA THR A 263 -29.30 1.11 5.00
C THR A 263 -29.25 2.61 5.07
N VAL A 264 -28.22 3.20 4.47
CA VAL A 264 -28.10 4.63 4.45
C VAL A 264 -28.94 5.12 3.28
N ASN A 265 -30.21 5.25 3.49
CA ASN A 265 -31.15 5.94 2.61
C ASN A 265 -31.23 7.42 3.00
N ASP A 266 -30.08 8.06 3.17
CA ASP A 266 -30.00 9.48 3.48
C ASP A 266 -29.94 10.38 2.24
N GLY A 267 -29.98 9.78 1.05
CA GLY A 267 -29.90 10.49 -0.22
C GLY A 267 -28.45 10.84 -0.66
N TYR A 268 -27.45 10.37 0.07
CA TYR A 268 -26.05 10.62 -0.22
C TYR A 268 -25.33 9.35 -0.68
N SER A 269 -24.19 9.54 -1.31
CA SER A 269 -23.27 8.45 -1.66
C SER A 269 -22.25 8.25 -0.56
N HIS A 270 -21.94 7.00 -0.26
CA HIS A 270 -21.06 6.65 0.87
C HIS A 270 -19.95 5.69 0.47
N TRP A 271 -18.76 5.93 1.00
CA TRP A 271 -17.71 4.94 1.02
C TRP A 271 -18.02 3.87 2.07
N MET A 272 -18.01 2.63 1.61
CA MET A 272 -18.30 1.45 2.43
C MET A 272 -17.02 0.62 2.56
N LYS A 273 -16.85 -0.05 3.69
CA LYS A 273 -15.74 -0.99 3.92
C LYS A 273 -16.29 -2.28 4.49
N ASP A 274 -15.86 -3.39 3.91
CA ASP A 274 -16.09 -4.74 4.43
C ASP A 274 -14.78 -5.54 4.50
N ALA A 275 -14.86 -6.85 4.79
CA ALA A 275 -13.70 -7.72 4.90
C ALA A 275 -12.89 -7.87 3.60
N LYS A 276 -13.48 -7.55 2.43
CA LYS A 276 -12.82 -7.65 1.13
C LYS A 276 -12.18 -6.33 0.69
N GLY A 277 -12.63 -5.19 1.24
CA GLY A 277 -12.06 -3.90 0.88
C GLY A 277 -13.04 -2.75 0.92
N TRP A 278 -12.64 -1.67 0.28
CA TRP A 278 -13.46 -0.48 0.12
C TRP A 278 -14.28 -0.54 -1.16
N TRP A 279 -15.51 -0.06 -1.10
CA TRP A 279 -16.39 0.13 -2.24
C TRP A 279 -17.25 1.38 -2.06
N LEU A 280 -17.86 1.86 -3.12
CA LEU A 280 -18.66 3.08 -3.08
C LEU A 280 -20.11 2.73 -3.37
N ARG A 281 -21.03 3.14 -2.48
CA ARG A 281 -22.46 3.09 -2.73
C ARG A 281 -22.96 4.48 -3.09
N PHE A 282 -23.62 4.60 -4.24
CA PHE A 282 -24.27 5.84 -4.64
C PHE A 282 -25.62 6.02 -3.94
N SER A 283 -26.11 7.28 -3.91
CA SER A 283 -27.39 7.65 -3.32
C SER A 283 -28.60 6.89 -3.90
N ASP A 284 -28.48 6.44 -5.15
CA ASP A 284 -29.52 5.65 -5.84
C ASP A 284 -29.40 4.14 -5.58
N GLY A 285 -28.51 3.73 -4.68
CA GLY A 285 -28.29 2.33 -4.33
C GLY A 285 -27.39 1.56 -5.28
N THR A 286 -26.91 2.18 -6.36
CA THR A 286 -25.95 1.57 -7.29
C THR A 286 -24.51 1.74 -6.81
N TRP A 287 -23.59 1.05 -7.46
CA TRP A 287 -22.13 1.19 -7.22
C TRP A 287 -21.32 0.91 -8.49
N PRO A 288 -20.10 1.47 -8.56
CA PRO A 288 -19.25 1.30 -9.72
C PRO A 288 -18.64 -0.11 -9.75
N MET A 289 -18.70 -0.76 -10.91
CA MET A 289 -18.08 -2.05 -11.16
C MET A 289 -17.53 -2.09 -12.59
N ALA A 290 -16.40 -2.75 -12.80
CA ALA A 290 -15.92 -3.04 -14.13
C ALA A 290 -16.84 -4.03 -14.86
N ASP A 291 -16.85 -3.97 -16.18
CA ASP A 291 -17.71 -4.80 -17.03
C ASP A 291 -17.15 -6.20 -17.30
N ARG A 292 -15.86 -6.42 -17.01
CA ARG A 292 -15.17 -7.70 -17.17
C ARG A 292 -14.03 -7.85 -16.18
N THR A 293 -13.62 -9.08 -15.95
CA THR A 293 -12.43 -9.41 -15.15
C THR A 293 -11.18 -8.77 -15.75
N GLY A 294 -10.38 -8.17 -14.89
CA GLY A 294 -9.13 -7.49 -15.28
C GLY A 294 -9.31 -6.08 -15.84
N ALA A 295 -10.55 -5.60 -16.02
CA ALA A 295 -10.85 -4.22 -16.34
C ALA A 295 -11.11 -3.41 -15.07
N TYR A 296 -11.15 -2.09 -15.23
CA TYR A 296 -11.49 -1.17 -14.16
C TYR A 296 -12.56 -0.19 -14.60
N HIS A 297 -13.48 0.10 -13.68
CA HIS A 297 -14.43 1.18 -13.81
C HIS A 297 -13.88 2.40 -13.10
N TRP A 298 -13.71 3.50 -13.83
CA TRP A 298 -13.15 4.73 -13.30
C TRP A 298 -14.24 5.73 -12.94
N GLU A 299 -14.20 6.23 -11.71
CA GLU A 299 -15.08 7.30 -11.23
C GLU A 299 -14.27 8.48 -10.75
N HIS A 300 -14.76 9.67 -11.07
CA HIS A 300 -14.20 10.92 -10.55
C HIS A 300 -15.03 11.39 -9.36
N ILE A 301 -14.45 11.28 -8.16
CA ILE A 301 -15.15 11.50 -6.89
C ILE A 301 -14.38 12.53 -6.09
N ASN A 302 -15.02 13.62 -5.73
CA ASN A 302 -14.42 14.70 -4.93
C ASN A 302 -13.07 15.22 -5.49
N GLY A 303 -13.00 15.39 -6.81
CA GLY A 303 -11.80 15.89 -7.47
C GLY A 303 -10.70 14.86 -7.71
N LYS A 304 -10.94 13.58 -7.41
CA LYS A 304 -9.97 12.49 -7.52
C LYS A 304 -10.53 11.35 -8.36
N TRP A 305 -9.64 10.66 -9.09
CA TRP A 305 -9.99 9.47 -9.83
C TRP A 305 -9.84 8.22 -8.98
N TRP A 306 -10.79 7.30 -9.11
CA TRP A 306 -10.85 6.02 -8.40
C TRP A 306 -11.13 4.91 -9.39
N ALA A 307 -10.49 3.75 -9.21
CA ALA A 307 -10.66 2.58 -10.05
C ALA A 307 -11.34 1.46 -9.25
N PHE A 308 -12.41 0.90 -9.80
CA PHE A 308 -13.16 -0.20 -9.18
C PHE A 308 -13.07 -1.44 -10.03
N ASN A 309 -12.84 -2.59 -9.43
CA ASN A 309 -12.71 -3.86 -10.13
C ASN A 309 -14.09 -4.44 -10.52
N GLU A 310 -14.09 -5.62 -11.13
CA GLU A 310 -15.29 -6.32 -11.59
C GLU A 310 -16.23 -6.77 -10.46
N THR A 311 -15.77 -6.75 -9.21
CA THR A 311 -16.58 -7.03 -8.02
C THR A 311 -16.98 -5.77 -7.27
N GLY A 312 -16.66 -4.58 -7.81
CA GLY A 312 -17.07 -3.28 -7.27
C GLY A 312 -16.19 -2.74 -6.15
N TYR A 313 -15.04 -3.39 -5.86
CA TYR A 313 -14.12 -2.88 -4.85
C TYR A 313 -13.14 -1.90 -5.45
N ALA A 314 -12.86 -0.83 -4.71
CA ALA A 314 -11.83 0.14 -5.06
C ALA A 314 -10.46 -0.52 -5.05
N LYS A 315 -9.71 -0.32 -6.11
CA LYS A 315 -8.35 -0.81 -6.24
C LYS A 315 -7.38 0.09 -5.46
N THR A 316 -6.41 -0.52 -4.82
CA THR A 316 -5.29 0.16 -4.17
C THR A 316 -3.96 -0.37 -4.67
N GLY A 317 -2.92 0.45 -4.60
CA GLY A 317 -1.61 0.13 -5.13
C GLY A 317 -1.56 0.24 -6.66
N TRP A 318 -0.57 -0.43 -7.25
CA TRP A 318 -0.38 -0.42 -8.69
C TRP A 318 -1.46 -1.24 -9.40
N LEU A 319 -2.00 -0.68 -10.48
CA LEU A 319 -2.84 -1.36 -11.43
C LEU A 319 -2.40 -1.03 -12.85
N ARG A 320 -2.56 -1.99 -13.75
CA ARG A 320 -2.44 -1.76 -15.18
C ARG A 320 -3.84 -1.77 -15.77
N ASP A 321 -4.23 -0.70 -16.40
CA ASP A 321 -5.48 -0.63 -17.16
C ASP A 321 -5.17 -0.83 -18.65
N GLU A 322 -5.69 -1.89 -19.22
CA GLU A 322 -5.45 -2.23 -20.63
C GLU A 322 -6.22 -1.32 -21.59
N ASP A 323 -7.34 -0.79 -21.16
CA ASP A 323 -8.15 0.13 -21.97
C ASP A 323 -7.49 1.49 -22.14
N TYR A 324 -6.77 1.94 -21.10
CA TYR A 324 -5.97 3.16 -21.17
C TYR A 324 -4.50 2.90 -21.56
N GLY A 325 -4.08 1.63 -21.59
CA GLY A 325 -2.73 1.22 -21.98
C GLY A 325 -1.62 1.66 -21.01
N GLY A 326 -1.96 1.96 -19.74
CA GLY A 326 -1.05 2.54 -18.79
C GLY A 326 -1.05 1.88 -17.41
N TRP A 327 -0.03 2.23 -16.62
CA TRP A 327 0.06 1.92 -15.21
C TRP A 327 -0.44 3.10 -14.39
N PHE A 328 -1.19 2.83 -13.33
CA PHE A 328 -1.73 3.81 -12.41
C PHE A 328 -1.47 3.37 -10.98
N TYR A 329 -1.16 4.31 -10.10
CA TYR A 329 -1.06 4.05 -8.68
C TYR A 329 -2.28 4.63 -7.98
N MET A 330 -2.96 3.80 -7.20
CA MET A 330 -4.20 4.15 -6.50
C MET A 330 -3.97 4.21 -5.00
N ASP A 331 -4.28 5.33 -4.42
CA ASP A 331 -4.23 5.58 -2.99
C ASP A 331 -5.63 5.80 -2.43
N LEU A 332 -5.98 5.17 -1.30
CA LEU A 332 -7.33 5.30 -0.72
C LEU A 332 -7.63 6.69 -0.15
N GLU A 333 -6.61 7.44 0.19
CA GLU A 333 -6.77 8.78 0.73
C GLU A 333 -6.76 9.83 -0.39
N HIS A 334 -5.97 9.59 -1.41
CA HIS A 334 -5.67 10.59 -2.43
C HIS A 334 -6.21 10.23 -3.83
N GLY A 335 -6.74 9.02 -4.04
CA GLY A 335 -7.16 8.54 -5.35
C GLY A 335 -5.96 8.21 -6.25
N MET A 336 -6.13 8.39 -7.57
CA MET A 336 -5.06 8.19 -8.54
C MET A 336 -3.94 9.21 -8.34
N GLN A 337 -2.73 8.72 -8.22
CA GLN A 337 -1.52 9.53 -8.19
C GLN A 337 -0.88 9.57 -9.58
N THR A 338 -0.42 10.74 -9.98
CA THR A 338 0.25 10.98 -11.27
C THR A 338 1.75 11.14 -11.09
#